data_0e9e48ea5335142811d03d4f129b598f
#
_entry.id   0e9e48ea5335142811d03d4f129b598f
#
_cell.length_a   1.000
_cell.length_b   1.000
_cell.length_c   1.000
_cell.angle_alpha   90.00
_cell.angle_beta   90.00
_cell.angle_gamma   90.00
#
_symmetry.space_group_name_H-M   'P 1'
#
loop_
_entity.id
_entity.type
_entity.pdbx_description
1 polymer ?
#
loop_
_entity_poly.entity_id
_entity_poly.type
_entity_poly.pdbx_seq_one_letter_code
_entity_poly.pdbx_strand_id
1 'polypeptide(L)'
;ARFAAAVQPWANGRRPMERFFLMQPMIEAVLDNWEQVKTVLSEVDEAAFIVDAMSTPIHAQRLDEQGNLIGTDTIVLTNDQEWEGHLIEGPWVTQQEGRYWMFYAGNDFGTPAYGIGVAVADHPLGPYVKQEGPLLKSVKTWWAPGHASVAPGLDDKPQLFFHAFFPGTGGYNCFRALLTTKLSFSKEAVTLS
;
A
#
# COMPACT_ATOMS: atom_id res chain seq x y z
N ALA A 1 3.74 -1.68 -22.48
CA ALA A 1 2.92 -2.22 -23.59
C ALA A 1 3.57 -3.45 -24.24
N ARG A 2 4.85 -3.39 -24.70
CA ARG A 2 5.56 -4.51 -25.39
C ARG A 2 5.77 -5.71 -24.49
N PHE A 3 6.18 -5.50 -23.19
CA PHE A 3 6.30 -6.59 -22.20
C PHE A 3 4.95 -7.27 -21.98
N ALA A 4 3.88 -6.51 -21.77
CA ALA A 4 2.55 -7.07 -21.61
C ALA A 4 2.13 -7.92 -22.82
N ALA A 5 2.46 -7.49 -24.04
CA ALA A 5 2.20 -8.28 -25.25
C ALA A 5 3.00 -9.56 -25.31
N ALA A 6 4.25 -9.58 -24.83
CA ALA A 6 5.10 -10.77 -24.81
C ALA A 6 4.58 -11.86 -23.86
N VAL A 7 3.99 -11.48 -22.72
CA VAL A 7 3.43 -12.42 -21.73
C VAL A 7 1.92 -12.66 -21.90
N GLN A 8 1.25 -11.94 -22.78
CA GLN A 8 -0.19 -12.04 -23.02
C GLN A 8 -0.67 -13.45 -23.42
N PRO A 9 0.03 -14.22 -24.27
CA PRO A 9 -0.38 -15.58 -24.61
C PRO A 9 -0.49 -16.50 -23.39
N TRP A 10 0.44 -16.35 -22.45
CA TRP A 10 0.39 -17.08 -21.17
C TRP A 10 -0.79 -16.67 -20.30
N ALA A 11 -1.10 -15.37 -20.24
CA ALA A 11 -2.19 -14.83 -19.44
C ALA A 11 -3.59 -15.16 -20.01
N ASN A 12 -3.69 -15.46 -21.29
CA ASN A 12 -4.96 -15.75 -21.95
C ASN A 12 -5.66 -16.97 -21.33
N GLY A 13 -6.98 -16.85 -21.13
CA GLY A 13 -7.80 -17.91 -20.54
C GLY A 13 -7.66 -18.09 -19.03
N ARG A 14 -6.75 -17.38 -18.38
CA ARG A 14 -6.59 -17.45 -16.92
C ARG A 14 -7.43 -16.39 -16.23
N ARG A 15 -8.07 -16.75 -15.13
CA ARG A 15 -8.78 -15.78 -14.29
C ARG A 15 -7.78 -14.81 -13.65
N PRO A 16 -8.16 -13.55 -13.36
CA PRO A 16 -7.26 -12.56 -12.79
C PRO A 16 -6.55 -13.03 -11.51
N MET A 17 -7.27 -13.71 -10.62
CA MET A 17 -6.68 -14.25 -9.38
C MET A 17 -5.67 -15.36 -9.62
N GLU A 18 -5.92 -16.24 -10.60
CA GLU A 18 -4.95 -17.27 -10.98
C GLU A 18 -3.66 -16.66 -11.51
N ARG A 19 -3.75 -15.58 -12.28
CA ARG A 19 -2.58 -14.84 -12.78
C ARG A 19 -1.76 -14.21 -11.67
N PHE A 20 -2.43 -13.67 -10.65
CA PHE A 20 -1.76 -13.03 -9.53
C PHE A 20 -0.99 -14.02 -8.64
N PHE A 21 -1.56 -15.19 -8.37
CA PHE A 21 -0.97 -16.16 -7.45
C PHE A 21 -0.01 -17.18 -8.09
N LEU A 22 0.14 -17.18 -9.41
CA LEU A 22 0.99 -18.14 -10.11
C LEU A 22 2.33 -17.50 -10.52
N MET A 23 3.15 -17.12 -9.54
CA MET A 23 4.47 -16.52 -9.80
C MET A 23 5.39 -17.44 -10.61
N GLN A 24 5.43 -18.74 -10.32
CA GLN A 24 6.29 -19.67 -11.05
C GLN A 24 5.93 -19.77 -12.54
N PRO A 25 4.67 -19.99 -12.95
CA PRO A 25 4.28 -19.93 -14.34
C PRO A 25 4.51 -18.58 -15.02
N MET A 26 4.46 -17.47 -14.27
CA MET A 26 4.80 -16.16 -14.80
C MET A 26 6.30 -16.03 -15.08
N ILE A 27 7.16 -16.55 -14.20
CA ILE A 27 8.60 -16.60 -14.40
C ILE A 27 8.93 -17.49 -15.61
N GLU A 28 8.30 -18.64 -15.74
CA GLU A 28 8.45 -19.55 -16.89
C GLU A 28 8.08 -18.83 -18.19
N ALA A 29 6.94 -18.09 -18.21
CA ALA A 29 6.54 -17.32 -19.39
C ALA A 29 7.53 -16.21 -19.75
N VAL A 30 8.16 -15.58 -18.76
CA VAL A 30 9.23 -14.59 -18.97
C VAL A 30 10.47 -15.25 -19.56
N LEU A 31 10.86 -16.42 -19.03
CA LEU A 31 12.03 -17.18 -19.51
C LEU A 31 11.82 -17.71 -20.94
N ASP A 32 10.64 -18.24 -21.24
CA ASP A 32 10.28 -18.73 -22.58
C ASP A 32 10.29 -17.61 -23.64
N ASN A 33 10.08 -16.36 -23.22
CA ASN A 33 10.10 -15.21 -24.09
C ASN A 33 11.32 -14.29 -23.85
N TRP A 34 12.39 -14.84 -23.26
CA TRP A 34 13.51 -14.05 -22.72
C TRP A 34 14.14 -13.09 -23.74
N GLU A 35 14.35 -13.48 -24.98
CA GLU A 35 14.96 -12.61 -25.99
C GLU A 35 14.09 -11.38 -26.29
N GLN A 36 12.77 -11.54 -26.31
CA GLN A 36 11.83 -10.43 -26.47
C GLN A 36 11.80 -9.52 -25.24
N VAL A 37 11.78 -10.11 -24.05
CA VAL A 37 11.83 -9.40 -22.77
C VAL A 37 13.13 -8.61 -22.66
N LYS A 38 14.26 -9.23 -22.94
CA LYS A 38 15.59 -8.60 -22.94
C LYS A 38 15.67 -7.42 -23.90
N THR A 39 15.11 -7.56 -25.11
CA THR A 39 15.06 -6.46 -26.08
C THR A 39 14.27 -5.28 -25.54
N VAL A 40 13.10 -5.51 -24.92
CA VAL A 40 12.31 -4.46 -24.29
C VAL A 40 13.06 -3.80 -23.15
N LEU A 41 13.69 -4.59 -22.28
CA LEU A 41 14.43 -4.07 -21.12
C LEU A 41 15.66 -3.24 -21.54
N SER A 42 16.33 -3.61 -22.64
CA SER A 42 17.49 -2.85 -23.14
C SER A 42 17.14 -1.47 -23.72
N GLU A 43 15.86 -1.23 -24.02
CA GLU A 43 15.35 0.06 -24.51
C GLU A 43 14.85 0.96 -23.36
N VAL A 44 14.82 0.46 -22.13
CA VAL A 44 14.30 1.18 -20.96
C VAL A 44 15.46 1.86 -20.24
N ASP A 45 15.30 3.12 -19.91
CA ASP A 45 16.17 3.78 -18.93
C ASP A 45 15.98 3.10 -17.58
N GLU A 46 17.03 2.42 -17.12
CA GLU A 46 16.98 1.60 -15.90
C GLU A 46 16.59 2.44 -14.68
N ALA A 47 17.09 3.66 -14.57
CA ALA A 47 16.78 4.55 -13.46
C ALA A 47 15.31 4.99 -13.50
N ALA A 48 14.81 5.40 -14.67
CA ALA A 48 13.41 5.78 -14.85
C ALA A 48 12.47 4.58 -14.65
N PHE A 49 12.86 3.39 -15.13
CA PHE A 49 12.08 2.16 -14.93
C PHE A 49 11.97 1.79 -13.45
N ILE A 50 13.04 1.87 -12.68
CA ILE A 50 13.03 1.59 -11.24
C ILE A 50 12.13 2.58 -10.52
N VAL A 51 12.24 3.86 -10.81
CA VAL A 51 11.40 4.90 -10.18
C VAL A 51 9.93 4.68 -10.52
N ASP A 52 9.58 4.51 -11.79
CA ASP A 52 8.18 4.35 -12.22
C ASP A 52 7.57 3.00 -11.80
N ALA A 53 8.37 1.93 -11.85
CA ALA A 53 7.87 0.59 -11.54
C ALA A 53 7.83 0.29 -10.04
N MET A 54 8.57 1.03 -9.24
CA MET A 54 8.69 0.81 -7.80
C MET A 54 8.05 1.91 -6.95
N SER A 55 7.54 2.96 -7.56
CA SER A 55 6.75 3.98 -6.88
C SER A 55 5.26 3.64 -7.00
N THR A 56 4.57 3.59 -5.87
CA THR A 56 3.12 3.34 -5.82
C THR A 56 2.43 4.52 -5.11
N PRO A 57 2.32 5.68 -5.77
CA PRO A 57 1.65 6.83 -5.17
C PRO A 57 0.17 6.51 -4.92
N ILE A 58 -0.37 7.09 -3.85
CA ILE A 58 -1.81 7.04 -3.58
C ILE A 58 -2.48 8.19 -4.34
N HIS A 59 -3.46 7.83 -5.15
CA HIS A 59 -4.29 8.77 -5.89
C HIS A 59 -5.65 8.91 -5.23
N ALA A 60 -6.24 10.07 -5.34
CA ALA A 60 -7.62 10.34 -4.96
C ALA A 60 -8.37 11.04 -6.10
N GLN A 61 -9.64 10.70 -6.26
CA GLN A 61 -10.52 11.33 -7.24
C GLN A 61 -11.91 11.49 -6.65
N ARG A 62 -12.60 12.55 -7.07
CA ARG A 62 -13.97 12.81 -6.63
C ARG A 62 -14.93 11.83 -7.30
N LEU A 63 -16.02 11.54 -6.59
CA LEU A 63 -17.18 10.81 -7.12
C LEU A 63 -18.40 11.73 -7.17
N ASP A 64 -19.30 11.48 -8.11
CA ASP A 64 -20.64 12.03 -8.07
C ASP A 64 -21.55 11.24 -7.09
N GLU A 65 -22.80 11.67 -6.94
CA GLU A 65 -23.78 11.01 -6.06
C GLU A 65 -24.13 9.58 -6.51
N GLN A 66 -23.89 9.23 -7.75
CA GLN A 66 -24.10 7.91 -8.33
C GLN A 66 -22.85 7.01 -8.22
N GLY A 67 -21.71 7.55 -7.72
CA GLY A 67 -20.45 6.82 -7.57
C GLY A 67 -19.57 6.81 -8.83
N ASN A 68 -19.86 7.63 -9.82
CA ASN A 68 -18.99 7.76 -10.98
C ASN A 68 -17.82 8.70 -10.71
N LEU A 69 -16.65 8.39 -11.26
CA LEU A 69 -15.48 9.27 -11.20
C LEU A 69 -15.72 10.58 -11.94
N ILE A 70 -15.43 11.71 -11.30
CA ILE A 70 -15.54 13.05 -11.88
C ILE A 70 -14.23 13.82 -11.76
N GLY A 71 -13.91 14.61 -12.78
CA GLY A 71 -12.67 15.36 -12.85
C GLY A 71 -11.45 14.47 -13.12
N THR A 72 -10.28 14.97 -12.78
CA THR A 72 -9.01 14.24 -12.85
C THR A 72 -8.63 13.75 -11.46
N ASP A 73 -7.92 12.63 -11.40
CA ASP A 73 -7.29 12.15 -10.19
C ASP A 73 -6.13 13.07 -9.74
N THR A 74 -5.81 12.99 -8.49
CA THR A 74 -4.72 13.76 -7.86
C THR A 74 -3.85 12.81 -7.05
N ILE A 75 -2.54 12.90 -7.19
CA ILE A 75 -1.61 12.22 -6.28
C ILE A 75 -1.71 12.93 -4.92
N VAL A 76 -2.12 12.19 -3.91
CA VAL A 76 -2.31 12.71 -2.55
C VAL A 76 -1.20 12.31 -1.60
N LEU A 77 -0.48 11.24 -1.90
CA LEU A 77 0.67 10.76 -1.14
C LEU A 77 1.65 10.01 -2.06
N THR A 78 2.95 10.23 -1.85
CA THR A 78 4.04 9.49 -2.53
C THR A 78 4.91 8.80 -1.48
N ASN A 79 5.64 7.75 -1.85
CA ASN A 79 6.60 7.09 -0.96
C ASN A 79 7.94 7.86 -0.99
N ASP A 80 8.12 8.76 -0.05
CA ASP A 80 9.28 9.67 0.06
C ASP A 80 10.02 9.56 1.40
N GLN A 81 9.60 8.66 2.29
CA GLN A 81 10.31 8.32 3.52
C GLN A 81 11.02 6.96 3.37
N GLU A 82 12.24 6.84 3.87
CA GLU A 82 13.07 5.63 3.73
C GLU A 82 12.37 4.34 4.18
N TRP A 83 11.62 4.39 5.29
CA TRP A 83 10.93 3.21 5.82
C TRP A 83 9.82 2.68 4.92
N GLU A 84 9.28 3.50 4.05
CA GLU A 84 8.20 3.13 3.10
C GLU A 84 8.72 2.24 1.97
N GLY A 85 10.03 2.26 1.71
CA GLY A 85 10.62 1.56 0.60
C GLY A 85 10.01 1.97 -0.73
N HIS A 86 9.69 1.00 -1.56
CA HIS A 86 9.13 1.22 -2.90
C HIS A 86 7.60 1.17 -2.96
N LEU A 87 6.91 0.91 -1.84
CA LEU A 87 5.47 0.66 -1.81
C LEU A 87 4.79 1.45 -0.70
N ILE A 88 3.73 2.18 -1.05
CA ILE A 88 2.70 2.61 -0.11
C ILE A 88 1.33 2.15 -0.63
N GLU A 89 0.46 1.71 0.29
CA GLU A 89 -0.84 1.12 -0.06
C GLU A 89 -1.86 1.21 1.07
N GLY A 90 -3.07 0.70 0.83
CA GLY A 90 -4.09 0.50 1.84
C GLY A 90 -4.53 1.78 2.56
N PRO A 91 -4.80 2.89 1.84
CA PRO A 91 -5.17 4.15 2.49
C PRO A 91 -6.53 4.05 3.17
N TRP A 92 -6.60 4.53 4.39
CA TRP A 92 -7.84 4.76 5.13
C TRP A 92 -7.88 6.19 5.62
N VAL A 93 -8.93 6.93 5.27
CA VAL A 93 -9.08 8.33 5.69
C VAL A 93 -10.22 8.45 6.70
N THR A 94 -9.95 9.14 7.80
CA THR A 94 -10.94 9.51 8.81
C THR A 94 -10.86 11.01 9.11
N GLN A 95 -11.98 11.60 9.55
CA GLN A 95 -11.99 13.00 10.00
C GLN A 95 -12.01 13.03 11.52
N GLN A 96 -10.98 13.65 12.11
CA GLN A 96 -10.87 13.87 13.55
C GLN A 96 -10.29 15.26 13.82
N GLU A 97 -10.73 15.93 14.87
CA GLU A 97 -10.29 17.28 15.25
C GLU A 97 -10.38 18.31 14.10
N GLY A 98 -11.38 18.13 13.21
CA GLY A 98 -11.61 18.99 12.04
C GLY A 98 -10.63 18.80 10.88
N ARG A 99 -9.74 17.80 10.95
CA ARG A 99 -8.76 17.48 9.91
C ARG A 99 -8.96 16.06 9.35
N TYR A 100 -8.39 15.79 8.19
CA TYR A 100 -8.41 14.49 7.53
C TYR A 100 -7.11 13.75 7.80
N TRP A 101 -7.23 12.56 8.39
CA TRP A 101 -6.12 11.71 8.76
C TRP A 101 -6.11 10.48 7.86
N MET A 102 -5.06 10.32 7.07
CA MET A 102 -4.84 9.16 6.23
C MET A 102 -3.87 8.20 6.91
N PHE A 103 -4.34 7.00 7.19
CA PHE A 103 -3.50 5.87 7.59
C PHE A 103 -3.16 5.09 6.32
N TYR A 104 -1.92 4.71 6.16
CA TYR A 104 -1.45 3.94 5.00
C TYR A 104 -0.41 2.92 5.44
N ALA A 105 -0.22 1.87 4.65
CA ALA A 105 0.85 0.90 4.86
C ALA A 105 2.03 1.23 3.94
N GLY A 106 3.24 0.98 4.40
CA GLY A 106 4.46 1.16 3.62
C GLY A 106 5.38 -0.04 3.72
N ASN A 107 6.23 -0.23 2.71
CA ASN A 107 7.17 -1.33 2.52
C ASN A 107 6.51 -2.66 2.11
N ASP A 108 7.25 -3.75 2.08
CA ASP A 108 6.78 -5.08 1.67
C ASP A 108 6.07 -5.81 2.80
N PHE A 109 4.78 -6.12 2.60
CA PHE A 109 3.93 -6.81 3.58
C PHE A 109 4.43 -8.20 3.98
N GLY A 110 5.29 -8.81 3.17
CA GLY A 110 5.89 -10.11 3.47
C GLY A 110 7.11 -10.04 4.38
N THR A 111 7.55 -8.85 4.78
CA THR A 111 8.76 -8.61 5.56
C THR A 111 8.50 -7.85 6.86
N PRO A 112 9.40 -7.94 7.85
CA PRO A 112 9.29 -7.14 9.07
C PRO A 112 9.41 -5.62 8.87
N ALA A 113 9.77 -5.16 7.67
CA ALA A 113 9.87 -3.73 7.34
C ALA A 113 8.50 -3.08 7.12
N TYR A 114 7.45 -3.87 6.84
CA TYR A 114 6.09 -3.36 6.68
C TYR A 114 5.61 -2.62 7.93
N GLY A 115 4.98 -1.48 7.73
CA GLY A 115 4.52 -0.63 8.82
C GLY A 115 3.33 0.24 8.42
N ILE A 116 2.76 0.94 9.38
CA ILE A 116 1.64 1.86 9.20
C ILE A 116 2.13 3.28 9.41
N GLY A 117 1.97 4.12 8.39
CA GLY A 117 2.21 5.55 8.46
C GLY A 117 0.92 6.35 8.62
N VAL A 118 1.07 7.63 8.94
CA VAL A 118 -0.02 8.58 9.06
C VAL A 118 0.34 9.88 8.36
N ALA A 119 -0.63 10.44 7.65
CA ALA A 119 -0.54 11.76 7.06
C ALA A 119 -1.81 12.57 7.35
N VAL A 120 -1.71 13.88 7.41
CA VAL A 120 -2.81 14.77 7.76
C VAL A 120 -3.00 15.86 6.71
N ALA A 121 -4.26 16.22 6.45
CA ALA A 121 -4.64 17.31 5.54
C ALA A 121 -5.84 18.08 6.06
N ASP A 122 -6.02 19.29 5.55
CA ASP A 122 -7.21 20.12 5.83
C ASP A 122 -8.34 19.85 4.81
N HIS A 123 -8.04 19.07 3.76
CA HIS A 123 -9.00 18.70 2.72
C HIS A 123 -8.82 17.21 2.34
N PRO A 124 -9.90 16.46 2.00
CA PRO A 124 -9.82 15.03 1.71
C PRO A 124 -8.95 14.69 0.49
N LEU A 125 -8.80 15.61 -0.45
CA LEU A 125 -7.90 15.47 -1.61
C LEU A 125 -6.49 16.04 -1.35
N GLY A 126 -6.13 16.28 -0.09
CA GLY A 126 -4.81 16.78 0.28
C GLY A 126 -4.61 18.29 0.05
N PRO A 127 -3.36 18.76 0.04
CA PRO A 127 -2.15 17.94 0.20
C PRO A 127 -2.03 17.35 1.60
N TYR A 128 -1.60 16.10 1.67
CA TYR A 128 -1.34 15.42 2.95
C TYR A 128 0.11 15.62 3.38
N VAL A 129 0.30 15.92 4.65
CA VAL A 129 1.61 16.05 5.30
C VAL A 129 1.80 14.84 6.21
N LYS A 130 2.86 14.08 5.98
CA LYS A 130 3.19 12.88 6.77
C LYS A 130 3.70 13.23 8.16
N GLN A 131 3.36 12.39 9.13
CA GLN A 131 4.13 12.31 10.36
C GLN A 131 5.49 11.65 10.07
N GLU A 132 6.50 12.00 10.83
CA GLU A 132 7.83 11.42 10.69
C GLU A 132 7.84 9.95 11.14
N GLY A 133 8.30 9.08 10.26
CA GLY A 133 8.39 7.64 10.49
C GLY A 133 7.05 6.93 10.60
N PRO A 134 7.06 5.62 10.82
CA PRO A 134 5.84 4.84 10.97
C PRO A 134 5.21 5.04 12.35
N LEU A 135 3.88 5.19 12.38
CA LEU A 135 3.08 5.14 13.61
C LEU A 135 3.17 3.76 14.28
N LEU A 136 3.18 2.72 13.47
CA LEU A 136 3.24 1.33 13.95
C LEU A 136 4.19 0.51 13.07
N LYS A 137 5.10 -0.20 13.71
CA LYS A 137 6.10 -1.05 13.07
C LYS A 137 6.23 -2.40 13.79
N SER A 138 6.98 -3.32 13.21
CA SER A 138 7.27 -4.62 13.82
C SER A 138 7.88 -4.47 15.21
N VAL A 139 7.41 -5.30 16.10
CA VAL A 139 7.89 -5.43 17.49
C VAL A 139 8.19 -6.90 17.79
N LYS A 140 8.69 -7.20 19.00
CA LYS A 140 9.03 -8.58 19.38
C LYS A 140 7.85 -9.55 19.33
N THR A 141 6.62 -9.06 19.53
CA THR A 141 5.40 -9.86 19.61
C THR A 141 4.61 -9.92 18.31
N TRP A 142 4.76 -8.95 17.42
CA TRP A 142 4.02 -8.85 16.18
C TRP A 142 4.88 -8.27 15.05
N TRP A 143 4.84 -8.88 13.87
CA TRP A 143 5.58 -8.45 12.69
C TRP A 143 4.66 -7.93 11.59
N ALA A 144 5.21 -7.01 10.80
CA ALA A 144 4.57 -6.48 9.60
C ALA A 144 3.11 -5.99 9.84
N PRO A 145 2.89 -5.06 10.79
CA PRO A 145 1.58 -4.46 10.95
C PRO A 145 1.23 -3.64 9.71
N GLY A 146 -0.01 -3.77 9.22
CA GLY A 146 -0.42 -3.00 8.04
C GLY A 146 -1.90 -3.07 7.72
N HIS A 147 -2.26 -2.40 6.63
CA HIS A 147 -3.61 -2.34 6.04
C HIS A 147 -4.66 -1.91 7.05
N ALA A 148 -4.44 -0.74 7.63
CA ALA A 148 -5.20 -0.24 8.77
C ALA A 148 -6.57 0.33 8.40
N SER A 149 -7.47 0.31 9.36
CA SER A 149 -8.72 1.08 9.36
C SER A 149 -8.97 1.68 10.74
N VAL A 150 -9.76 2.74 10.80
CA VAL A 150 -10.14 3.40 12.06
C VAL A 150 -11.64 3.34 12.24
N ALA A 151 -12.07 2.86 13.39
CA ALA A 151 -13.48 2.81 13.76
C ALA A 151 -13.64 3.08 15.27
N PRO A 152 -14.84 3.45 15.74
CA PRO A 152 -15.14 3.53 17.17
C PRO A 152 -14.93 2.18 17.83
N GLY A 153 -14.31 2.16 19.00
CA GLY A 153 -14.27 1.01 19.88
C GLY A 153 -15.55 0.87 20.73
N LEU A 154 -15.55 -0.09 21.66
CA LEU A 154 -16.68 -0.31 22.57
C LEU A 154 -16.93 0.88 23.52
N ASP A 155 -15.95 1.75 23.68
CA ASP A 155 -16.00 2.97 24.49
C ASP A 155 -16.21 4.22 23.63
N ASP A 156 -16.65 4.06 22.40
CA ASP A 156 -16.85 5.11 21.37
C ASP A 156 -15.58 5.92 21.03
N LYS A 157 -14.41 5.48 21.51
CA LYS A 157 -13.14 6.13 21.19
C LYS A 157 -12.52 5.55 19.92
N PRO A 158 -11.78 6.36 19.15
CA PRO A 158 -11.12 5.88 17.95
C PRO A 158 -10.15 4.73 18.23
N GLN A 159 -10.28 3.67 17.48
CA GLN A 159 -9.36 2.53 17.51
C GLN A 159 -8.84 2.24 16.10
N LEU A 160 -7.56 1.90 16.03
CA LEU A 160 -6.91 1.38 14.85
C LEU A 160 -7.10 -0.13 14.81
N PHE A 161 -7.63 -0.63 13.71
CA PHE A 161 -7.72 -2.06 13.39
C PHE A 161 -6.71 -2.36 12.30
N PHE A 162 -5.91 -3.38 12.47
CA PHE A 162 -4.85 -3.74 11.53
C PHE A 162 -4.54 -5.23 11.62
N HIS A 163 -3.81 -5.74 10.65
CA HIS A 163 -3.30 -7.11 10.73
C HIS A 163 -1.80 -7.12 11.01
N ALA A 164 -1.31 -8.22 11.58
CA ALA A 164 0.11 -8.50 11.72
C ALA A 164 0.38 -10.00 11.74
N PHE A 165 1.62 -10.39 11.47
CA PHE A 165 2.08 -11.76 11.57
C PHE A 165 2.59 -12.09 12.97
N PHE A 166 2.55 -13.37 13.34
CA PHE A 166 3.32 -13.88 14.45
C PHE A 166 4.82 -13.77 14.15
N PRO A 167 5.67 -13.49 15.16
CA PRO A 167 7.10 -13.38 14.96
C PRO A 167 7.72 -14.62 14.32
N GLY A 168 8.63 -14.41 13.39
CA GLY A 168 9.28 -15.50 12.64
C GLY A 168 8.43 -16.12 11.54
N THR A 169 7.21 -15.62 11.34
CA THR A 169 6.36 -15.99 10.21
C THR A 169 6.17 -14.78 9.31
N GLY A 170 5.93 -15.00 8.04
CA GLY A 170 5.72 -13.92 7.09
C GLY A 170 5.49 -14.50 5.69
N GLY A 171 5.14 -13.62 4.75
CA GLY A 171 4.91 -14.00 3.37
C GLY A 171 3.46 -14.39 3.06
N TYR A 172 3.27 -14.98 1.88
CA TYR A 172 1.95 -15.10 1.27
C TYR A 172 1.04 -16.17 1.89
N ASN A 173 1.60 -17.14 2.62
CA ASN A 173 0.87 -18.30 3.13
C ASN A 173 0.75 -18.34 4.65
N CYS A 174 1.11 -17.27 5.32
CA CYS A 174 1.08 -17.21 6.77
C CYS A 174 -0.20 -16.56 7.28
N PHE A 175 -0.68 -17.04 8.42
CA PHE A 175 -1.79 -16.42 9.13
C PHE A 175 -1.39 -15.05 9.66
N ARG A 176 -2.29 -14.07 9.43
CA ARG A 176 -2.23 -12.75 10.07
C ARG A 176 -3.34 -12.64 11.09
N ALA A 177 -2.98 -12.16 12.29
CA ALA A 177 -3.96 -11.85 13.31
C ALA A 177 -4.61 -10.48 13.02
N LEU A 178 -5.89 -10.33 13.30
CA LEU A 178 -6.54 -9.03 13.42
C LEU A 178 -6.23 -8.48 14.81
N LEU A 179 -5.67 -7.29 14.85
CA LEU A 179 -5.28 -6.61 16.08
C LEU A 179 -5.93 -5.22 16.14
N THR A 180 -6.00 -4.69 17.33
CA THR A 180 -6.49 -3.33 17.55
C THR A 180 -5.68 -2.61 18.62
N THR A 181 -5.60 -1.28 18.51
CA THR A 181 -5.03 -0.39 19.51
C THR A 181 -5.80 0.93 19.54
N LYS A 182 -5.79 1.60 20.68
CA LYS A 182 -6.45 2.91 20.81
C LYS A 182 -5.63 4.01 20.16
N LEU A 183 -6.33 5.01 19.65
CA LEU A 183 -5.76 6.21 19.06
C LEU A 183 -6.11 7.44 19.89
N SER A 184 -5.15 8.35 20.00
CA SER A 184 -5.36 9.70 20.52
C SER A 184 -5.01 10.70 19.43
N PHE A 185 -5.96 11.55 19.08
CA PHE A 185 -5.80 12.61 18.10
C PHE A 185 -5.58 13.96 18.78
N SER A 186 -4.67 14.75 18.23
CA SER A 186 -4.55 16.18 18.47
C SER A 186 -4.64 16.92 17.13
N LYS A 187 -4.57 18.23 17.13
CA LYS A 187 -4.56 18.98 15.85
C LYS A 187 -3.31 18.71 15.00
N GLU A 188 -2.23 18.26 15.60
CA GLU A 188 -0.92 18.16 14.94
C GLU A 188 -0.45 16.71 14.75
N ALA A 189 -0.92 15.78 15.57
CA ALA A 189 -0.44 14.41 15.57
C ALA A 189 -1.50 13.41 16.04
N VAL A 190 -1.31 12.18 15.61
CA VAL A 190 -1.98 11.01 16.17
C VAL A 190 -0.95 10.11 16.84
N THR A 191 -1.32 9.55 17.98
CA THR A 191 -0.47 8.64 18.77
C THR A 191 -1.24 7.40 19.18
N LEU A 192 -0.51 6.32 19.49
CA LEU A 192 -1.06 5.14 20.14
C LEU A 192 -1.23 5.40 21.65
N SER A 193 -2.34 4.92 22.23
CA SER A 193 -2.67 5.11 23.66
C SER A 193 -3.13 3.80 24.34
#